data_1ebd56020e5f3a5cfce5524ac57d5346
#
_entry.id   1ebd56020e5f3a5cfce5524ac57d5346
#
_cell.length_a   1.000
_cell.length_b   1.000
_cell.length_c   1.000
_cell.angle_alpha   90.00
_cell.angle_beta   90.00
_cell.angle_gamma   90.00
#
_symmetry.space_group_name_H-M   'P 1'
#
loop_
_entity.id
_entity.type
_entity.pdbx_description
1 polymer ?
#
loop_
_entity_poly.entity_id
_entity_poly.type
_entity_poly.pdbx_seq_one_letter_code
_entity_poly.pdbx_strand_id
1 'polypeptide(L)'
;RRGDYLGKTVQVVPHVTDAIMDWIERVAHVPTDGLDGPPDMCVIELGGTVGDIESMPFIEALRQFQFRVGRENMCFFHVSLVPIIGVVGEEKTKPTQHSVQQLRAVGLTPDFLVCRSGQPLSASTKRKLALFCHVPPNQCLGVHDVSNIYRVPLLLHHQGLVHGLLERLDLSQRGAELLDHGALSDWISLAELVDSLRQEVTIAVVGKYTDLSDAYLSVVKALQHASFAVERKLRIAWIDSSHLSEEMMSIGNSEYEAAWEALKSADGLLVPGGFGIRAVEGKISAARFARESGKPYLGICLGFQVAVIEFARSVLGYADAHSSEFDDATQNPLVVFMPEGSRTQMGGT
;
A
#
# COMPACT_ATOMS: atom_id res chain seq x y z
N ARG A 1 27.63 10.80 -6.79
CA ARG A 1 27.69 12.20 -7.30
C ARG A 1 28.27 13.19 -6.27
N ARG A 2 28.28 12.83 -4.96
CA ARG A 2 28.88 13.67 -3.89
C ARG A 2 30.41 13.58 -3.82
N GLY A 3 31.06 12.68 -4.60
CA GLY A 3 32.50 12.48 -4.55
C GLY A 3 32.96 11.59 -3.39
N ASP A 4 32.08 10.94 -2.66
CA ASP A 4 32.42 10.13 -1.47
C ASP A 4 33.41 9.00 -1.75
N TYR A 5 33.47 8.55 -2.99
CA TYR A 5 34.34 7.45 -3.40
C TYR A 5 35.62 7.90 -4.14
N LEU A 6 35.79 9.20 -4.42
CA LEU A 6 37.00 9.85 -4.95
C LEU A 6 37.75 9.02 -6.01
N GLY A 7 37.04 8.51 -7.02
CA GLY A 7 37.65 7.71 -8.10
C GLY A 7 37.94 6.25 -7.76
N LYS A 8 37.56 5.75 -6.57
CA LYS A 8 37.63 4.32 -6.23
C LYS A 8 36.50 3.56 -6.92
N THR A 9 36.79 2.30 -7.26
CA THR A 9 35.77 1.40 -7.81
C THR A 9 34.70 1.12 -6.75
N VAL A 10 33.43 1.45 -7.05
CA VAL A 10 32.29 1.12 -6.19
C VAL A 10 31.88 -0.33 -6.46
N GLN A 11 31.77 -1.11 -5.41
CA GLN A 11 31.35 -2.51 -5.44
C GLN A 11 30.06 -2.70 -4.65
N VAL A 12 29.28 -3.72 -5.00
CA VAL A 12 28.07 -4.06 -4.25
C VAL A 12 28.43 -4.38 -2.79
N VAL A 13 29.43 -5.23 -2.61
CA VAL A 13 30.02 -5.52 -1.30
C VAL A 13 31.43 -4.90 -1.28
N PRO A 14 31.76 -4.02 -0.31
CA PRO A 14 30.94 -3.62 0.84
C PRO A 14 30.09 -2.34 0.62
N HIS A 15 30.32 -1.56 -0.44
CA HIS A 15 29.84 -0.17 -0.50
C HIS A 15 28.31 -0.02 -0.49
N VAL A 16 27.59 -0.86 -1.29
CA VAL A 16 26.12 -0.82 -1.31
C VAL A 16 25.56 -1.49 -0.05
N THR A 17 26.13 -2.61 0.37
CA THR A 17 25.68 -3.31 1.58
C THR A 17 25.90 -2.48 2.83
N ASP A 18 27.03 -1.78 2.96
CA ASP A 18 27.29 -0.86 4.08
C ASP A 18 26.28 0.29 4.10
N ALA A 19 26.00 0.90 2.94
CA ALA A 19 25.03 1.99 2.85
C ALA A 19 23.62 1.53 3.27
N ILE A 20 23.22 0.30 2.93
CA ILE A 20 21.94 -0.28 3.35
C ILE A 20 21.93 -0.51 4.87
N MET A 21 22.99 -1.13 5.41
CA MET A 21 23.09 -1.40 6.85
C MET A 21 23.10 -0.12 7.68
N ASP A 22 23.86 0.90 7.27
CA ASP A 22 23.92 2.19 7.95
C ASP A 22 22.56 2.93 7.88
N TRP A 23 21.83 2.76 6.78
CA TRP A 23 20.47 3.30 6.68
C TRP A 23 19.51 2.62 7.66
N ILE A 24 19.52 1.29 7.72
CA ILE A 24 18.72 0.50 8.66
C ILE A 24 19.02 0.93 10.11
N GLU A 25 20.29 0.96 10.48
CA GLU A 25 20.73 1.30 11.83
C GLU A 25 20.30 2.73 12.22
N ARG A 26 20.47 3.68 11.32
CA ARG A 26 20.02 5.06 11.53
C ARG A 26 18.50 5.16 11.72
N VAL A 27 17.72 4.49 10.87
CA VAL A 27 16.25 4.54 10.93
C VAL A 27 15.72 3.82 12.17
N ALA A 28 16.37 2.75 12.60
CA ALA A 28 15.98 2.01 13.79
C ALA A 28 16.04 2.84 15.10
N HIS A 29 16.77 3.96 15.09
CA HIS A 29 16.85 4.86 16.24
C HIS A 29 15.90 6.06 16.16
N VAL A 30 15.11 6.19 15.08
CA VAL A 30 14.18 7.31 14.90
C VAL A 30 12.83 6.95 15.49
N PRO A 31 12.36 7.67 16.54
CA PRO A 31 11.03 7.43 17.10
C PRO A 31 9.95 7.80 16.06
N THR A 32 8.91 6.98 15.97
CA THR A 32 7.79 7.16 15.04
C THR A 32 6.43 7.26 15.73
N ASP A 33 6.40 7.10 17.04
CA ASP A 33 5.21 7.09 17.91
C ASP A 33 4.97 8.42 18.64
N GLY A 34 5.84 9.42 18.43
CA GLY A 34 5.80 10.71 19.11
C GLY A 34 6.36 10.68 20.53
N LEU A 35 6.94 9.57 20.97
CA LEU A 35 7.64 9.45 22.24
C LEU A 35 9.13 9.84 22.11
N ASP A 36 9.76 10.18 23.21
CA ASP A 36 11.19 10.44 23.28
C ASP A 36 11.97 9.12 23.40
N GLY A 37 13.06 9.02 22.65
CA GLY A 37 13.97 7.88 22.67
C GLY A 37 13.82 6.91 21.50
N PRO A 38 14.76 5.95 21.35
CA PRO A 38 14.71 4.99 20.27
C PRO A 38 13.60 3.97 20.51
N PRO A 39 12.97 3.47 19.44
CA PRO A 39 12.00 2.37 19.50
C PRO A 39 12.65 1.10 20.08
N ASP A 40 11.87 0.27 20.77
CA ASP A 40 12.32 -1.04 21.24
C ASP A 40 12.52 -2.03 20.09
N MET A 41 11.83 -1.82 18.95
CA MET A 41 11.85 -2.71 17.79
C MET A 41 11.69 -1.92 16.50
N CYS A 42 12.46 -2.29 15.50
CA CYS A 42 12.32 -1.80 14.13
C CYS A 42 11.85 -2.94 13.22
N VAL A 43 10.74 -2.75 12.53
CA VAL A 43 10.21 -3.72 11.57
C VAL A 43 10.65 -3.34 10.17
N ILE A 44 11.35 -4.25 9.49
CA ILE A 44 11.88 -4.07 8.13
C ILE A 44 11.16 -5.04 7.21
N GLU A 45 10.52 -4.52 6.17
CA GLU A 45 9.96 -5.34 5.10
C GLU A 45 10.90 -5.35 3.89
N LEU A 46 11.23 -6.55 3.43
CA LEU A 46 11.95 -6.77 2.18
C LEU A 46 11.00 -7.42 1.19
N GLY A 47 10.58 -6.66 0.18
CA GLY A 47 9.74 -7.14 -0.91
C GLY A 47 10.52 -7.98 -1.93
N GLY A 48 9.76 -8.69 -2.77
CA GLY A 48 10.29 -9.55 -3.82
C GLY A 48 10.54 -11.00 -3.37
N THR A 49 10.81 -11.84 -4.35
CA THR A 49 11.10 -13.27 -4.13
C THR A 49 12.57 -13.45 -3.78
N VAL A 50 12.86 -14.32 -2.81
CA VAL A 50 14.25 -14.70 -2.49
C VAL A 50 14.88 -15.35 -3.72
N GLY A 51 15.98 -14.77 -4.19
CA GLY A 51 16.69 -15.20 -5.40
C GLY A 51 16.50 -14.29 -6.60
N ASP A 52 15.59 -13.33 -6.56
CA ASP A 52 15.46 -12.30 -7.59
C ASP A 52 16.69 -11.37 -7.56
N ILE A 53 17.13 -10.95 -8.74
CA ILE A 53 18.34 -10.13 -8.89
C ILE A 53 18.24 -8.83 -8.10
N GLU A 54 17.07 -8.19 -8.07
CA GLU A 54 16.82 -6.92 -7.41
C GLU A 54 16.94 -7.01 -5.89
N SER A 55 16.57 -8.14 -5.29
CA SER A 55 16.57 -8.33 -3.84
C SER A 55 17.92 -8.78 -3.27
N MET A 56 18.80 -9.34 -4.09
CA MET A 56 20.07 -9.93 -3.64
C MET A 56 20.98 -8.96 -2.87
N PRO A 57 21.20 -7.69 -3.25
CA PRO A 57 22.02 -6.76 -2.47
C PRO A 57 21.45 -6.49 -1.08
N PHE A 58 20.12 -6.45 -0.93
CA PHE A 58 19.45 -6.25 0.35
C PHE A 58 19.53 -7.49 1.23
N ILE A 59 19.36 -8.68 0.66
CA ILE A 59 19.51 -9.96 1.37
C ILE A 59 20.95 -10.11 1.88
N GLU A 60 21.95 -9.79 1.06
CA GLU A 60 23.35 -9.82 1.46
C GLU A 60 23.63 -8.78 2.56
N ALA A 61 23.07 -7.59 2.46
CA ALA A 61 23.18 -6.58 3.53
C ALA A 61 22.57 -7.08 4.84
N LEU A 62 21.38 -7.71 4.82
CA LEU A 62 20.76 -8.27 6.03
C LEU A 62 21.59 -9.42 6.62
N ARG A 63 22.21 -10.25 5.78
CA ARG A 63 23.13 -11.32 6.23
C ARG A 63 24.34 -10.73 6.97
N GLN A 64 24.95 -9.67 6.41
CA GLN A 64 26.07 -8.97 7.05
C GLN A 64 25.60 -8.21 8.30
N PHE A 65 24.43 -7.61 8.25
CA PHE A 65 23.85 -6.89 9.38
C PHE A 65 23.58 -7.82 10.58
N GLN A 66 23.07 -9.02 10.32
CA GLN A 66 22.92 -10.04 11.37
C GLN A 66 24.27 -10.37 12.07
N PHE A 67 25.37 -10.41 11.29
CA PHE A 67 26.69 -10.60 11.87
C PHE A 67 27.16 -9.36 12.66
N ARG A 68 26.84 -8.16 12.18
CA ARG A 68 27.22 -6.88 12.83
C ARG A 68 26.53 -6.69 14.18
N VAL A 69 25.23 -6.94 14.26
CA VAL A 69 24.41 -6.65 15.44
C VAL A 69 24.21 -7.84 16.38
N GLY A 70 24.56 -9.03 15.94
CA GLY A 70 24.31 -10.29 16.65
C GLY A 70 22.99 -10.94 16.26
N ARG A 71 22.99 -12.27 16.21
CA ARG A 71 21.80 -13.07 15.83
C ARG A 71 20.64 -12.88 16.80
N GLU A 72 20.93 -12.61 18.06
CA GLU A 72 19.98 -12.36 19.15
C GLU A 72 19.14 -11.09 18.94
N ASN A 73 19.71 -10.10 18.26
CA ASN A 73 19.07 -8.81 18.00
C ASN A 73 18.27 -8.78 16.69
N MET A 74 18.13 -9.90 15.98
CA MET A 74 17.36 -9.99 14.74
C MET A 74 16.42 -11.18 14.76
N CYS A 75 15.22 -10.97 14.22
CA CYS A 75 14.21 -12.01 14.06
C CYS A 75 13.73 -12.04 12.62
N PHE A 76 13.83 -13.18 11.95
CA PHE A 76 13.46 -13.32 10.54
C PHE A 76 12.12 -14.01 10.37
N PHE A 77 11.20 -13.31 9.73
CA PHE A 77 9.91 -13.82 9.27
C PHE A 77 9.99 -14.14 7.78
N HIS A 78 9.75 -15.38 7.42
CA HIS A 78 9.67 -15.78 6.03
C HIS A 78 8.22 -15.97 5.62
N VAL A 79 7.72 -15.09 4.77
CA VAL A 79 6.36 -15.15 4.23
C VAL A 79 6.35 -16.01 2.98
N SER A 80 5.49 -17.01 2.93
CA SER A 80 5.40 -17.95 1.82
C SER A 80 3.96 -18.37 1.55
N LEU A 81 3.69 -18.80 0.30
CA LEU A 81 2.39 -19.33 -0.10
C LEU A 81 2.37 -20.85 0.07
N VAL A 82 1.31 -21.34 0.71
CA VAL A 82 0.93 -22.76 0.74
C VAL A 82 -0.33 -22.94 -0.12
N PRO A 83 -0.18 -23.27 -1.41
CA PRO A 83 -1.33 -23.46 -2.29
C PRO A 83 -2.19 -24.64 -1.82
N ILE A 84 -3.51 -24.48 -1.96
CA ILE A 84 -4.48 -25.54 -1.77
C ILE A 84 -4.98 -25.94 -3.16
N ILE A 85 -4.74 -27.18 -3.56
CA ILE A 85 -4.97 -27.63 -4.93
C ILE A 85 -5.92 -28.82 -4.96
N GLY A 86 -6.71 -28.88 -6.03
CA GLY A 86 -7.63 -29.97 -6.30
C GLY A 86 -8.92 -29.92 -5.50
N VAL A 87 -9.86 -30.79 -5.86
CA VAL A 87 -11.20 -30.89 -5.27
C VAL A 87 -11.16 -31.33 -3.79
N VAL A 88 -10.12 -32.08 -3.43
CA VAL A 88 -9.91 -32.58 -2.05
C VAL A 88 -9.19 -31.59 -1.14
N GLY A 89 -8.80 -30.41 -1.63
CA GLY A 89 -8.16 -29.38 -0.81
C GLY A 89 -6.76 -29.73 -0.31
N GLU A 90 -5.90 -30.36 -1.15
CA GLU A 90 -4.55 -30.76 -0.75
C GLU A 90 -3.62 -29.55 -0.56
N GLU A 91 -3.06 -29.41 0.66
CA GLU A 91 -2.09 -28.36 1.01
C GLU A 91 -0.70 -28.70 0.44
N LYS A 92 -0.19 -27.86 -0.46
CA LYS A 92 1.11 -28.06 -1.13
C LYS A 92 2.23 -27.34 -0.41
N THR A 93 3.07 -28.08 0.30
CA THR A 93 4.17 -27.54 1.10
C THR A 93 5.49 -27.32 0.32
N LYS A 94 5.62 -27.88 -0.88
CA LYS A 94 6.85 -27.80 -1.67
C LYS A 94 7.30 -26.38 -2.03
N PRO A 95 6.40 -25.47 -2.43
CA PRO A 95 6.81 -24.09 -2.71
C PRO A 95 7.48 -23.43 -1.50
N THR A 96 6.90 -23.56 -0.30
CA THR A 96 7.44 -23.03 0.94
C THR A 96 8.80 -23.69 1.29
N GLN A 97 8.90 -25.02 1.20
CA GLN A 97 10.17 -25.73 1.45
C GLN A 97 11.28 -25.22 0.52
N HIS A 98 10.97 -25.04 -0.77
CA HIS A 98 11.92 -24.56 -1.77
C HIS A 98 12.35 -23.12 -1.49
N SER A 99 11.39 -22.23 -1.17
CA SER A 99 11.67 -20.84 -0.83
C SER A 99 12.57 -20.71 0.40
N VAL A 100 12.33 -21.48 1.46
CA VAL A 100 13.21 -21.53 2.64
C VAL A 100 14.58 -22.11 2.30
N GLN A 101 14.66 -23.09 1.41
CA GLN A 101 15.94 -23.63 0.94
C GLN A 101 16.78 -22.56 0.23
N GLN A 102 16.16 -21.72 -0.60
CA GLN A 102 16.83 -20.59 -1.25
C GLN A 102 17.31 -19.56 -0.23
N LEU A 103 16.49 -19.22 0.77
CA LEU A 103 16.89 -18.31 1.85
C LEU A 103 18.11 -18.82 2.61
N ARG A 104 18.17 -20.10 2.90
CA ARG A 104 19.32 -20.73 3.55
C ARG A 104 20.56 -20.75 2.67
N ALA A 105 20.41 -20.94 1.37
CA ALA A 105 21.53 -20.91 0.42
C ALA A 105 22.26 -19.56 0.42
N VAL A 106 21.56 -18.47 0.74
CA VAL A 106 22.13 -17.13 0.91
C VAL A 106 22.55 -16.82 2.36
N GLY A 107 22.52 -17.79 3.25
CA GLY A 107 23.05 -17.69 4.62
C GLY A 107 22.08 -17.15 5.67
N LEU A 108 20.78 -17.04 5.38
CA LEU A 108 19.75 -16.64 6.32
C LEU A 108 18.84 -17.81 6.70
N THR A 109 18.40 -17.85 7.95
CA THR A 109 17.46 -18.87 8.45
C THR A 109 16.28 -18.18 9.10
N PRO A 110 15.04 -18.54 8.74
CA PRO A 110 13.86 -17.94 9.35
C PRO A 110 13.69 -18.41 10.79
N ASP A 111 13.25 -17.49 11.66
CA ASP A 111 12.79 -17.81 13.00
C ASP A 111 11.29 -18.18 12.95
N PHE A 112 10.53 -17.45 12.16
CA PHE A 112 9.10 -17.69 11.94
C PHE A 112 8.82 -17.96 10.47
N LEU A 113 7.90 -18.88 10.25
CA LEU A 113 7.35 -19.18 8.94
C LEU A 113 5.89 -18.71 8.90
N VAL A 114 5.60 -17.73 8.06
CA VAL A 114 4.26 -17.18 7.87
C VAL A 114 3.69 -17.71 6.56
N CYS A 115 2.75 -18.63 6.68
CA CYS A 115 2.22 -19.38 5.54
C CYS A 115 0.86 -18.83 5.11
N ARG A 116 0.83 -18.12 3.99
CA ARG A 116 -0.38 -17.65 3.35
C ARG A 116 -1.10 -18.80 2.66
N SER A 117 -2.40 -18.95 2.89
CA SER A 117 -3.22 -20.00 2.31
C SER A 117 -4.68 -19.56 2.17
N GLY A 118 -5.48 -20.26 1.34
CA GLY A 118 -6.91 -19.97 1.22
C GLY A 118 -7.74 -20.44 2.41
N GLN A 119 -7.23 -21.41 3.19
CA GLN A 119 -7.91 -22.02 4.34
C GLN A 119 -6.92 -22.23 5.49
N PRO A 120 -7.38 -22.43 6.74
CA PRO A 120 -6.53 -22.75 7.86
C PRO A 120 -5.66 -23.98 7.59
N LEU A 121 -4.36 -23.88 7.86
CA LEU A 121 -3.43 -25.00 7.68
C LEU A 121 -3.67 -26.10 8.71
N SER A 122 -3.66 -27.33 8.24
CA SER A 122 -3.75 -28.52 9.11
C SER A 122 -2.52 -28.64 10.03
N ALA A 123 -2.71 -29.25 11.19
CA ALA A 123 -1.61 -29.54 12.12
C ALA A 123 -0.55 -30.46 11.50
N SER A 124 -0.95 -31.36 10.60
CA SER A 124 -0.03 -32.22 9.86
C SER A 124 0.87 -31.43 8.91
N THR A 125 0.31 -30.45 8.20
CA THR A 125 1.07 -29.57 7.32
C THR A 125 2.01 -28.66 8.09
N LYS A 126 1.59 -28.09 9.22
CA LYS A 126 2.48 -27.31 10.10
C LYS A 126 3.66 -28.16 10.59
N ARG A 127 3.45 -29.39 11.04
CA ARG A 127 4.53 -30.30 11.44
C ARG A 127 5.46 -30.63 10.28
N LYS A 128 4.92 -30.87 9.09
CA LYS A 128 5.72 -31.14 7.89
C LYS A 128 6.58 -29.92 7.52
N LEU A 129 6.02 -28.72 7.52
CA LEU A 129 6.77 -27.48 7.27
C LEU A 129 7.86 -27.26 8.33
N ALA A 130 7.53 -27.44 9.60
CA ALA A 130 8.47 -27.35 10.71
C ALA A 130 9.70 -28.24 10.50
N LEU A 131 9.46 -29.51 10.13
CA LEU A 131 10.52 -30.48 9.87
C LEU A 131 11.43 -30.07 8.70
N PHE A 132 10.84 -29.71 7.56
CA PHE A 132 11.62 -29.40 6.34
C PHE A 132 12.24 -28.01 6.34
N CYS A 133 11.61 -27.04 7.02
CA CYS A 133 12.10 -25.67 7.12
C CYS A 133 12.94 -25.42 8.37
N HIS A 134 13.06 -26.41 9.29
CA HIS A 134 13.75 -26.31 10.57
C HIS A 134 13.30 -25.10 11.41
N VAL A 135 12.01 -24.92 11.48
CA VAL A 135 11.34 -23.90 12.30
C VAL A 135 10.45 -24.67 13.29
N PRO A 136 10.40 -24.29 14.57
CA PRO A 136 9.53 -24.95 15.53
C PRO A 136 8.06 -24.96 15.09
N PRO A 137 7.27 -26.01 15.35
CA PRO A 137 5.88 -26.09 14.90
C PRO A 137 5.00 -24.93 15.38
N ASN A 138 5.24 -24.38 16.57
CA ASN A 138 4.55 -23.21 17.11
C ASN A 138 4.95 -21.89 16.46
N GLN A 139 6.05 -21.86 15.72
CA GLN A 139 6.52 -20.73 14.91
C GLN A 139 6.14 -20.88 13.41
N CYS A 140 5.42 -21.94 13.04
CA CYS A 140 4.78 -22.09 11.74
C CYS A 140 3.36 -21.52 11.79
N LEU A 141 3.21 -20.27 11.39
CA LEU A 141 1.96 -19.52 11.48
C LEU A 141 1.18 -19.61 10.18
N GLY A 142 -0.12 -19.93 10.26
CA GLY A 142 -1.01 -19.94 9.10
C GLY A 142 -1.77 -18.60 8.98
N VAL A 143 -1.72 -17.99 7.82
CA VAL A 143 -2.51 -16.80 7.50
C VAL A 143 -3.44 -17.15 6.34
N HIS A 144 -4.66 -17.52 6.69
CA HIS A 144 -5.69 -17.86 5.71
C HIS A 144 -6.59 -16.68 5.38
N ASP A 145 -7.45 -16.85 4.38
CA ASP A 145 -8.44 -15.85 4.01
C ASP A 145 -9.37 -15.54 5.19
N VAL A 146 -9.55 -14.26 5.45
CA VAL A 146 -10.39 -13.73 6.52
C VAL A 146 -11.38 -12.72 5.94
N SER A 147 -12.42 -12.38 6.67
CA SER A 147 -13.48 -11.47 6.21
C SER A 147 -12.97 -10.06 5.89
N ASN A 148 -11.98 -9.61 6.64
CA ASN A 148 -11.30 -8.33 6.39
C ASN A 148 -9.85 -8.37 6.89
N ILE A 149 -9.00 -7.51 6.34
CA ILE A 149 -7.55 -7.49 6.61
C ILE A 149 -7.22 -7.18 8.09
N TYR A 150 -8.09 -6.48 8.81
CA TYR A 150 -7.90 -6.12 10.22
C TYR A 150 -8.00 -7.33 11.16
N ARG A 151 -8.48 -8.47 10.68
CA ARG A 151 -8.45 -9.73 11.41
C ARG A 151 -7.11 -10.47 11.38
N VAL A 152 -6.22 -10.11 10.43
CA VAL A 152 -4.91 -10.77 10.29
C VAL A 152 -4.04 -10.62 11.53
N PRO A 153 -3.85 -9.43 12.15
CA PRO A 153 -3.10 -9.32 13.40
C PRO A 153 -3.69 -10.14 14.54
N LEU A 154 -5.01 -10.22 14.63
CA LEU A 154 -5.69 -11.04 15.63
C LEU A 154 -5.44 -12.54 15.41
N LEU A 155 -5.49 -12.97 14.15
CA LEU A 155 -5.17 -14.35 13.76
C LEU A 155 -3.73 -14.73 14.13
N LEU A 156 -2.78 -13.84 13.91
CA LEU A 156 -1.38 -14.03 14.26
C LEU A 156 -1.17 -14.02 15.78
N HIS A 157 -1.83 -13.10 16.49
CA HIS A 157 -1.80 -13.04 17.95
C HIS A 157 -2.31 -14.34 18.60
N HIS A 158 -3.46 -14.86 18.14
CA HIS A 158 -4.03 -16.11 18.63
C HIS A 158 -3.11 -17.33 18.39
N GLN A 159 -2.24 -17.28 17.41
CA GLN A 159 -1.24 -18.32 17.15
C GLN A 159 0.05 -18.14 17.96
N GLY A 160 0.12 -17.15 18.85
CA GLY A 160 1.25 -16.92 19.73
C GLY A 160 2.40 -16.15 19.11
N LEU A 161 2.20 -15.44 17.98
CA LEU A 161 3.25 -14.67 17.32
C LEU A 161 3.93 -13.69 18.27
N VAL A 162 3.14 -12.88 18.98
CA VAL A 162 3.68 -11.81 19.86
C VAL A 162 4.53 -12.41 20.97
N HIS A 163 4.03 -13.46 21.63
CA HIS A 163 4.78 -14.16 22.67
C HIS A 163 6.11 -14.72 22.15
N GLY A 164 6.07 -15.45 21.04
CA GLY A 164 7.27 -16.03 20.44
C GLY A 164 8.28 -14.98 19.93
N LEU A 165 7.81 -13.81 19.46
CA LEU A 165 8.66 -12.71 19.05
C LEU A 165 9.36 -12.05 20.25
N LEU A 166 8.62 -11.77 21.31
CA LEU A 166 9.17 -11.19 22.54
C LEU A 166 10.18 -12.12 23.20
N GLU A 167 9.90 -13.44 23.24
CA GLU A 167 10.83 -14.44 23.73
C GLU A 167 12.10 -14.48 22.86
N ARG A 168 11.94 -14.47 21.52
CA ARG A 168 13.06 -14.54 20.58
C ARG A 168 14.02 -13.33 20.65
N LEU A 169 13.49 -12.13 20.96
CA LEU A 169 14.25 -10.89 21.07
C LEU A 169 14.60 -10.50 22.53
N ASP A 170 14.35 -11.39 23.49
CA ASP A 170 14.54 -11.14 24.93
C ASP A 170 13.81 -9.88 25.44
N LEU A 171 12.61 -9.63 24.91
CA LEU A 171 11.76 -8.50 25.28
C LEU A 171 10.56 -8.90 26.17
N SER A 172 10.57 -10.11 26.72
CA SER A 172 9.40 -10.67 27.43
C SER A 172 8.97 -9.86 28.64
N GLN A 173 9.89 -9.25 29.38
CA GLN A 173 9.55 -8.42 30.54
C GLN A 173 8.86 -7.11 30.13
N ARG A 174 9.33 -6.43 29.10
CA ARG A 174 8.72 -5.21 28.55
C ARG A 174 7.38 -5.50 27.89
N GLY A 175 7.29 -6.63 27.17
CA GLY A 175 6.09 -7.02 26.44
C GLY A 175 4.93 -7.41 27.37
N ALA A 176 5.17 -7.94 28.55
CA ALA A 176 4.13 -8.28 29.52
C ALA A 176 3.34 -7.04 29.96
N GLU A 177 4.01 -5.92 30.19
CA GLU A 177 3.36 -4.65 30.54
C GLU A 177 2.47 -4.11 29.41
N LEU A 178 2.91 -4.24 28.15
CA LEU A 178 2.17 -3.76 26.98
C LEU A 178 0.95 -4.63 26.65
N LEU A 179 1.04 -5.95 26.84
CA LEU A 179 -0.04 -6.88 26.53
C LEU A 179 -1.20 -6.82 27.56
N ASP A 180 -0.90 -6.40 28.80
CA ASP A 180 -1.89 -6.34 29.88
C ASP A 180 -2.84 -5.12 29.77
N HIS A 181 -2.53 -4.14 28.92
CA HIS A 181 -3.29 -2.89 28.77
C HIS A 181 -4.36 -2.91 27.67
N GLY A 182 -4.78 -4.07 27.22
CA GLY A 182 -5.83 -4.19 26.17
C GLY A 182 -5.41 -3.66 24.80
N ALA A 183 -4.11 -3.71 24.49
CA ALA A 183 -3.52 -3.17 23.26
C ALA A 183 -4.21 -3.61 21.95
N LEU A 184 -4.95 -4.72 21.97
CA LEU A 184 -5.71 -5.20 20.83
C LEU A 184 -7.20 -4.86 20.88
N SER A 185 -7.71 -4.21 21.93
CA SER A 185 -9.15 -3.92 22.09
C SER A 185 -9.68 -3.04 20.95
N ASP A 186 -8.96 -1.98 20.62
CA ASP A 186 -9.33 -1.06 19.55
C ASP A 186 -9.23 -1.73 18.18
N TRP A 187 -8.23 -2.61 18.01
CA TRP A 187 -8.07 -3.38 16.79
C TRP A 187 -9.18 -4.43 16.60
N ILE A 188 -9.60 -5.09 17.67
CA ILE A 188 -10.75 -6.00 17.68
C ILE A 188 -12.01 -5.23 17.28
N SER A 189 -12.25 -4.08 17.94
CA SER A 189 -13.40 -3.23 17.66
C SER A 189 -13.43 -2.76 16.21
N LEU A 190 -12.29 -2.38 15.63
CA LEU A 190 -12.17 -2.01 14.23
C LEU A 190 -12.51 -3.20 13.30
N ALA A 191 -11.96 -4.38 13.57
CA ALA A 191 -12.22 -5.56 12.76
C ALA A 191 -13.70 -5.97 12.78
N GLU A 192 -14.35 -5.88 13.94
CA GLU A 192 -15.78 -6.14 14.13
C GLU A 192 -16.64 -5.08 13.45
N LEU A 193 -16.28 -3.80 13.58
CA LEU A 193 -16.95 -2.71 12.88
C LEU A 193 -16.97 -2.96 11.38
N VAL A 194 -15.82 -3.25 10.77
CA VAL A 194 -15.71 -3.50 9.32
C VAL A 194 -16.60 -4.65 8.87
N ASP A 195 -16.68 -5.73 9.65
CA ASP A 195 -17.57 -6.87 9.35
C ASP A 195 -19.07 -6.54 9.53
N SER A 196 -19.39 -5.56 10.38
CA SER A 196 -20.77 -5.19 10.70
C SER A 196 -21.39 -4.20 9.70
N LEU A 197 -20.58 -3.51 8.87
CA LEU A 197 -21.05 -2.48 7.95
C LEU A 197 -22.06 -3.03 6.94
N ARG A 198 -23.25 -2.43 6.88
CA ARG A 198 -24.36 -2.84 5.97
C ARG A 198 -24.80 -1.75 5.02
N GLN A 199 -24.86 -0.49 5.52
CA GLN A 199 -25.29 0.64 4.71
C GLN A 199 -24.16 1.04 3.77
N GLU A 200 -24.44 0.99 2.47
CA GLU A 200 -23.44 1.31 1.45
C GLU A 200 -23.36 2.81 1.19
N VAL A 201 -22.17 3.28 0.81
CA VAL A 201 -21.92 4.58 0.19
C VAL A 201 -21.07 4.36 -1.04
N THR A 202 -21.48 4.93 -2.16
CA THR A 202 -20.78 4.77 -3.44
C THR A 202 -20.06 6.07 -3.79
N ILE A 203 -18.75 6.01 -3.93
CA ILE A 203 -17.90 7.14 -4.35
C ILE A 203 -17.38 6.87 -5.75
N ALA A 204 -17.71 7.76 -6.70
CA ALA A 204 -17.14 7.74 -8.04
C ALA A 204 -15.71 8.30 -8.01
N VAL A 205 -14.72 7.49 -8.36
CA VAL A 205 -13.34 7.93 -8.51
C VAL A 205 -13.06 8.15 -9.99
N VAL A 206 -12.98 9.42 -10.38
CA VAL A 206 -12.80 9.84 -11.78
C VAL A 206 -11.31 10.04 -12.07
N GLY A 207 -10.66 9.01 -12.59
CA GLY A 207 -9.22 8.93 -12.77
C GLY A 207 -8.76 8.70 -14.21
N LYS A 208 -7.44 8.63 -14.40
CA LYS A 208 -6.79 8.33 -15.70
C LYS A 208 -6.29 6.88 -15.81
N TYR A 209 -6.10 6.20 -14.68
CA TYR A 209 -5.46 4.88 -14.58
C TYR A 209 -6.33 3.92 -13.78
N THR A 210 -7.60 3.85 -14.15
CA THR A 210 -8.62 3.09 -13.41
C THR A 210 -8.44 1.57 -13.51
N ASP A 211 -7.70 1.08 -14.52
CA ASP A 211 -7.39 -0.34 -14.70
C ASP A 211 -6.29 -0.86 -13.75
N LEU A 212 -5.52 0.05 -13.13
CA LEU A 212 -4.46 -0.26 -12.18
C LEU A 212 -4.89 0.13 -10.77
N SER A 213 -5.46 -0.79 -10.01
CA SER A 213 -5.92 -0.57 -8.63
C SER A 213 -4.83 0.03 -7.71
N ASP A 214 -3.57 -0.32 -7.95
CA ASP A 214 -2.44 0.14 -7.15
C ASP A 214 -2.09 1.62 -7.37
N ALA A 215 -2.45 2.19 -8.55
CA ALA A 215 -2.18 3.59 -8.85
C ALA A 215 -2.85 4.56 -7.85
N TYR A 216 -3.97 4.15 -7.25
CA TYR A 216 -4.75 4.97 -6.33
C TYR A 216 -4.88 4.34 -4.93
N LEU A 217 -3.97 3.44 -4.55
CA LEU A 217 -4.09 2.68 -3.30
C LEU A 217 -4.22 3.58 -2.06
N SER A 218 -3.46 4.68 -1.98
CA SER A 218 -3.55 5.63 -0.87
C SER A 218 -4.92 6.32 -0.80
N VAL A 219 -5.50 6.68 -1.95
CA VAL A 219 -6.84 7.26 -2.05
C VAL A 219 -7.90 6.25 -1.62
N VAL A 220 -7.78 5.01 -2.09
CA VAL A 220 -8.68 3.91 -1.70
C VAL A 220 -8.64 3.68 -0.19
N LYS A 221 -7.44 3.62 0.40
CA LYS A 221 -7.27 3.44 1.85
C LYS A 221 -7.84 4.62 2.65
N ALA A 222 -7.62 5.85 2.20
CA ALA A 222 -8.19 7.03 2.83
C ALA A 222 -9.73 7.01 2.81
N LEU A 223 -10.32 6.66 1.66
CA LEU A 223 -11.78 6.48 1.54
C LEU A 223 -12.31 5.36 2.44
N GLN A 224 -11.58 4.22 2.53
CA GLN A 224 -11.93 3.13 3.43
C GLN A 224 -11.94 3.59 4.89
N HIS A 225 -10.88 4.27 5.33
CA HIS A 225 -10.81 4.78 6.70
C HIS A 225 -11.92 5.81 6.99
N ALA A 226 -12.19 6.71 6.05
CA ALA A 226 -13.31 7.65 6.16
C ALA A 226 -14.66 6.92 6.25
N SER A 227 -14.86 5.86 5.47
CA SER A 227 -16.09 5.08 5.49
C SER A 227 -16.31 4.36 6.82
N PHE A 228 -15.25 3.88 7.46
CA PHE A 228 -15.32 3.28 8.80
C PHE A 228 -15.73 4.32 9.85
N ALA A 229 -15.15 5.52 9.79
CA ALA A 229 -15.49 6.60 10.72
C ALA A 229 -16.96 7.03 10.67
N VAL A 230 -17.62 6.83 9.52
CA VAL A 230 -19.07 7.14 9.35
C VAL A 230 -19.94 5.88 9.30
N GLU A 231 -19.37 4.73 9.64
CA GLU A 231 -20.05 3.43 9.69
C GLU A 231 -20.77 3.07 8.37
N ARG A 232 -20.07 3.27 7.24
CA ARG A 232 -20.58 2.94 5.91
C ARG A 232 -19.69 1.92 5.22
N LYS A 233 -20.30 1.05 4.43
CA LYS A 233 -19.59 0.12 3.55
C LYS A 233 -19.29 0.84 2.24
N LEU A 234 -18.01 1.09 2.00
CA LEU A 234 -17.56 1.78 0.79
C LEU A 234 -17.72 0.90 -0.45
N ARG A 235 -18.32 1.49 -1.49
CA ARG A 235 -18.23 1.03 -2.89
C ARG A 235 -17.51 2.09 -3.71
N ILE A 236 -16.56 1.67 -4.52
CA ILE A 236 -15.86 2.59 -5.45
C ILE A 236 -16.37 2.30 -6.86
N ALA A 237 -16.93 3.32 -7.49
CA ALA A 237 -17.23 3.31 -8.91
C ALA A 237 -16.04 3.94 -9.66
N TRP A 238 -15.26 3.10 -10.33
CA TRP A 238 -14.12 3.56 -11.12
C TRP A 238 -14.60 4.11 -12.47
N ILE A 239 -14.19 5.33 -12.79
CA ILE A 239 -14.57 6.01 -14.04
C ILE A 239 -13.29 6.52 -14.70
N ASP A 240 -12.99 6.02 -15.92
CA ASP A 240 -11.97 6.65 -16.76
C ASP A 240 -12.51 8.00 -17.24
N SER A 241 -11.79 9.06 -16.88
CA SER A 241 -12.19 10.43 -17.22
C SER A 241 -12.24 10.69 -18.72
N SER A 242 -11.56 9.89 -19.57
CA SER A 242 -11.69 10.01 -21.02
C SER A 242 -13.10 9.72 -21.51
N HIS A 243 -13.83 8.84 -20.85
CA HIS A 243 -15.19 8.47 -21.22
C HIS A 243 -16.26 9.55 -20.88
N LEU A 244 -15.88 10.60 -20.15
CA LEU A 244 -16.78 11.70 -19.82
C LEU A 244 -16.66 12.91 -20.77
N SER A 245 -15.80 12.84 -21.80
CA SER A 245 -15.58 13.94 -22.74
C SER A 245 -16.70 14.06 -23.77
N GLU A 246 -16.94 15.27 -24.29
CA GLU A 246 -17.92 15.53 -25.36
C GLU A 246 -17.56 14.81 -26.66
N GLU A 247 -16.28 14.53 -26.91
CA GLU A 247 -15.80 13.76 -28.05
C GLU A 247 -16.40 12.34 -28.03
N MET A 248 -16.40 11.70 -26.86
CA MET A 248 -16.97 10.36 -26.70
C MET A 248 -18.49 10.34 -26.86
N MET A 249 -19.15 11.39 -26.46
CA MET A 249 -20.60 11.56 -26.69
C MET A 249 -20.95 11.57 -28.18
N SER A 250 -20.15 12.27 -29.01
CA SER A 250 -20.40 12.40 -30.45
C SER A 250 -20.25 11.08 -31.25
N ILE A 251 -19.51 10.12 -30.70
CA ILE A 251 -19.24 8.82 -31.33
C ILE A 251 -20.34 7.78 -30.95
N GLY A 252 -21.23 8.08 -30.01
CA GLY A 252 -22.31 7.17 -29.55
C GLY A 252 -21.73 5.92 -28.85
N ASN A 253 -20.71 6.09 -28.01
CA ASN A 253 -19.99 4.99 -27.38
C ASN A 253 -20.74 4.51 -26.12
N SER A 254 -20.93 3.20 -25.97
CA SER A 254 -21.52 2.57 -24.79
C SER A 254 -20.73 2.85 -23.51
N GLU A 255 -19.42 3.10 -23.60
CA GLU A 255 -18.56 3.46 -22.47
C GLU A 255 -18.89 4.85 -21.91
N TYR A 256 -19.26 5.80 -22.78
CA TYR A 256 -19.74 7.11 -22.35
C TYR A 256 -21.02 6.99 -21.52
N GLU A 257 -22.01 6.26 -22.01
CA GLU A 257 -23.28 6.08 -21.29
C GLU A 257 -23.08 5.40 -19.94
N ALA A 258 -22.27 4.33 -19.92
CA ALA A 258 -21.94 3.61 -18.68
C ALA A 258 -21.19 4.49 -17.66
N ALA A 259 -20.24 5.31 -18.10
CA ALA A 259 -19.50 6.23 -17.25
C ALA A 259 -20.41 7.29 -16.63
N TRP A 260 -21.29 7.89 -17.41
CA TRP A 260 -22.26 8.86 -16.92
C TRP A 260 -23.31 8.26 -16.00
N GLU A 261 -23.77 7.04 -16.26
CA GLU A 261 -24.69 6.33 -15.37
C GLU A 261 -24.04 6.04 -14.01
N ALA A 262 -22.79 5.56 -14.02
CA ALA A 262 -22.01 5.36 -12.80
C ALA A 262 -21.80 6.66 -12.02
N LEU A 263 -21.51 7.77 -12.73
CA LEU A 263 -21.34 9.08 -12.12
C LEU A 263 -22.65 9.61 -11.48
N LYS A 264 -23.78 9.43 -12.16
CA LYS A 264 -25.10 9.84 -11.69
C LYS A 264 -25.56 9.03 -10.48
N SER A 265 -25.27 7.75 -10.44
CA SER A 265 -25.70 6.85 -9.38
C SER A 265 -24.84 6.95 -8.10
N ALA A 266 -23.63 7.50 -8.19
CA ALA A 266 -22.75 7.68 -7.03
C ALA A 266 -23.28 8.71 -6.03
N ASP A 267 -22.97 8.52 -4.74
CA ASP A 267 -23.34 9.46 -3.66
C ASP A 267 -22.40 10.67 -3.59
N GLY A 268 -21.18 10.52 -4.08
CA GLY A 268 -20.18 11.59 -4.14
C GLY A 268 -19.10 11.29 -5.17
N LEU A 269 -18.31 12.31 -5.52
CA LEU A 269 -17.25 12.24 -6.51
C LEU A 269 -15.90 12.57 -5.89
N LEU A 270 -14.88 11.80 -6.25
CA LEU A 270 -13.49 12.10 -5.98
C LEU A 270 -12.72 12.16 -7.29
N VAL A 271 -12.05 13.29 -7.53
CA VAL A 271 -11.16 13.46 -8.69
C VAL A 271 -9.71 13.55 -8.18
N PRO A 272 -8.90 12.51 -8.36
CA PRO A 272 -7.54 12.47 -7.86
C PRO A 272 -6.58 13.30 -8.70
N GLY A 273 -5.35 13.41 -8.23
CA GLY A 273 -4.21 13.98 -8.94
C GLY A 273 -3.85 13.20 -10.20
N GLY A 274 -2.92 13.75 -10.96
CA GLY A 274 -2.34 13.15 -12.16
C GLY A 274 -1.67 14.21 -13.02
N PHE A 275 -0.76 13.78 -13.90
CA PHE A 275 -0.04 14.64 -14.81
C PHE A 275 -0.48 14.48 -16.26
N GLY A 276 -0.21 15.48 -17.08
CA GLY A 276 -0.43 15.48 -18.54
C GLY A 276 -1.86 15.79 -18.96
N ILE A 277 -2.01 16.05 -20.24
CA ILE A 277 -3.20 16.64 -20.89
C ILE A 277 -4.35 15.63 -21.04
N ARG A 278 -4.04 14.34 -21.09
CA ARG A 278 -5.03 13.28 -21.36
C ARG A 278 -6.22 13.37 -20.39
N ALA A 279 -7.43 13.36 -20.95
CA ALA A 279 -8.70 13.24 -20.24
C ALA A 279 -8.99 14.34 -19.18
N VAL A 280 -8.38 15.54 -19.34
CA VAL A 280 -8.62 16.69 -18.45
C VAL A 280 -10.04 17.21 -18.62
N GLU A 281 -10.54 17.32 -19.86
CA GLU A 281 -11.91 17.79 -20.13
C GLU A 281 -13.00 16.91 -19.51
N GLY A 282 -12.79 15.58 -19.50
CA GLY A 282 -13.71 14.68 -18.80
C GLY A 282 -13.74 14.89 -17.27
N LYS A 283 -12.61 15.27 -16.67
CA LYS A 283 -12.57 15.66 -15.24
C LYS A 283 -13.29 16.99 -15.00
N ILE A 284 -13.14 17.95 -15.92
CA ILE A 284 -13.88 19.22 -15.88
C ILE A 284 -15.39 18.97 -16.00
N SER A 285 -15.81 18.05 -16.91
CA SER A 285 -17.21 17.63 -17.05
C SER A 285 -17.76 16.98 -15.78
N ALA A 286 -16.96 16.16 -15.10
CA ALA A 286 -17.33 15.57 -13.81
C ALA A 286 -17.50 16.63 -12.71
N ALA A 287 -16.58 17.61 -12.65
CA ALA A 287 -16.67 18.72 -11.70
C ALA A 287 -17.93 19.57 -11.94
N ARG A 288 -18.23 19.87 -13.22
CA ARG A 288 -19.45 20.58 -13.62
C ARG A 288 -20.70 19.83 -13.18
N PHE A 289 -20.76 18.54 -13.45
CA PHE A 289 -21.89 17.70 -13.04
C PHE A 289 -22.09 17.73 -11.53
N ALA A 290 -21.01 17.60 -10.74
CA ALA A 290 -21.10 17.66 -9.29
C ALA A 290 -21.66 18.98 -8.80
N ARG A 291 -21.17 20.10 -9.32
CA ARG A 291 -21.67 21.45 -8.96
C ARG A 291 -23.15 21.64 -9.34
N GLU A 292 -23.54 21.28 -10.56
CA GLU A 292 -24.88 21.47 -11.04
C GLU A 292 -25.92 20.56 -10.36
N SER A 293 -25.52 19.34 -10.02
CA SER A 293 -26.37 18.36 -9.31
C SER A 293 -26.34 18.50 -7.79
N GLY A 294 -25.46 19.33 -7.23
CA GLY A 294 -25.30 19.49 -5.78
C GLY A 294 -24.65 18.23 -5.11
N LYS A 295 -23.98 17.36 -5.88
CA LYS A 295 -23.29 16.20 -5.32
C LYS A 295 -21.97 16.60 -4.62
N PRO A 296 -21.63 15.97 -3.48
CA PRO A 296 -20.33 16.14 -2.86
C PRO A 296 -19.17 15.88 -3.83
N TYR A 297 -18.22 16.80 -3.86
CA TYR A 297 -17.04 16.73 -4.73
C TYR A 297 -15.77 16.93 -3.92
N LEU A 298 -14.80 16.04 -4.09
CA LEU A 298 -13.44 16.18 -3.55
C LEU A 298 -12.42 16.14 -4.70
N GLY A 299 -11.78 17.27 -4.94
CA GLY A 299 -10.67 17.38 -5.89
C GLY A 299 -9.32 17.39 -5.19
N ILE A 300 -8.41 16.50 -5.56
CA ILE A 300 -7.06 16.42 -5.02
C ILE A 300 -6.06 16.81 -6.11
N CYS A 301 -5.17 17.78 -5.85
CA CYS A 301 -4.15 18.24 -6.79
C CYS A 301 -4.80 18.66 -8.14
N LEU A 302 -4.60 17.92 -9.21
CA LEU A 302 -5.26 18.16 -10.50
C LEU A 302 -6.79 18.22 -10.37
N GLY A 303 -7.39 17.38 -9.51
CA GLY A 303 -8.83 17.40 -9.26
C GLY A 303 -9.32 18.73 -8.72
N PHE A 304 -8.56 19.38 -7.85
CA PHE A 304 -8.85 20.73 -7.38
C PHE A 304 -8.67 21.77 -8.51
N GLN A 305 -7.59 21.66 -9.28
CA GLN A 305 -7.31 22.58 -10.39
C GLN A 305 -8.41 22.56 -11.46
N VAL A 306 -8.91 21.37 -11.82
CA VAL A 306 -10.01 21.28 -12.80
C VAL A 306 -11.33 21.86 -12.28
N ALA A 307 -11.59 21.77 -10.97
CA ALA A 307 -12.77 22.42 -10.38
C ALA A 307 -12.66 23.95 -10.44
N VAL A 308 -11.48 24.53 -10.25
CA VAL A 308 -11.25 25.98 -10.41
C VAL A 308 -11.46 26.39 -11.86
N ILE A 309 -10.92 25.63 -12.82
CA ILE A 309 -11.10 25.88 -14.26
C ILE A 309 -12.59 25.78 -14.65
N GLU A 310 -13.27 24.74 -14.18
CA GLU A 310 -14.71 24.56 -14.43
C GLU A 310 -15.51 25.77 -13.92
N PHE A 311 -15.28 26.16 -12.69
CA PHE A 311 -15.99 27.28 -12.09
C PHE A 311 -15.77 28.60 -12.87
N ALA A 312 -14.55 28.85 -13.29
CA ALA A 312 -14.24 30.02 -14.10
C ALA A 312 -14.94 29.99 -15.46
N ARG A 313 -14.95 28.85 -16.12
CA ARG A 313 -15.64 28.70 -17.42
C ARG A 313 -17.15 28.85 -17.29
N SER A 314 -17.74 28.12 -16.35
CA SER A 314 -19.21 27.98 -16.27
C SER A 314 -19.88 29.06 -15.46
N VAL A 315 -19.24 29.63 -14.44
CA VAL A 315 -19.83 30.58 -13.51
C VAL A 315 -19.35 32.02 -13.77
N LEU A 316 -18.04 32.19 -14.00
CA LEU A 316 -17.45 33.51 -14.21
C LEU A 316 -17.43 33.95 -15.69
N GLY A 317 -17.71 33.04 -16.63
CA GLY A 317 -17.79 33.33 -18.06
C GLY A 317 -16.45 33.41 -18.79
N TYR A 318 -15.35 32.97 -18.20
CA TYR A 318 -14.03 32.88 -18.82
C TYR A 318 -13.94 31.58 -19.67
N ALA A 319 -14.53 31.58 -20.84
CA ALA A 319 -14.73 30.38 -21.66
C ALA A 319 -13.43 29.63 -22.02
N ASP A 320 -12.32 30.35 -22.13
CA ASP A 320 -10.99 29.81 -22.44
C ASP A 320 -10.10 29.58 -21.19
N ALA A 321 -10.66 29.73 -19.98
CA ALA A 321 -9.92 29.51 -18.76
C ALA A 321 -9.29 28.12 -18.71
N HIS A 322 -7.98 28.04 -18.43
CA HIS A 322 -7.23 26.80 -18.42
C HIS A 322 -6.01 26.84 -17.50
N SER A 323 -5.28 25.74 -17.44
CA SER A 323 -3.95 25.66 -16.89
C SER A 323 -2.92 25.91 -17.99
N SER A 324 -1.88 26.69 -17.70
CA SER A 324 -0.73 26.87 -18.60
C SER A 324 0.07 25.60 -18.84
N GLU A 325 -0.16 24.52 -18.04
CA GLU A 325 0.39 23.19 -18.30
C GLU A 325 -0.29 22.53 -19.51
N PHE A 326 -1.58 22.79 -19.71
CA PHE A 326 -2.39 22.11 -20.73
C PHE A 326 -2.62 22.95 -21.97
N ASP A 327 -2.72 24.26 -21.82
CA ASP A 327 -2.88 25.22 -22.91
C ASP A 327 -2.03 26.46 -22.65
N ASP A 328 -0.89 26.57 -23.37
CA ASP A 328 0.02 27.70 -23.30
C ASP A 328 -0.57 28.99 -23.91
N ALA A 329 -1.59 28.87 -24.76
CA ALA A 329 -2.17 29.97 -25.52
C ALA A 329 -3.40 30.60 -24.82
N THR A 330 -3.88 30.02 -23.72
CA THR A 330 -5.05 30.55 -23.01
C THR A 330 -4.84 32.01 -22.59
N GLN A 331 -5.87 32.83 -22.80
CA GLN A 331 -5.87 34.22 -22.35
C GLN A 331 -6.19 34.36 -20.85
N ASN A 332 -6.75 33.28 -20.25
CA ASN A 332 -7.12 33.23 -18.85
C ASN A 332 -6.43 32.05 -18.13
N PRO A 333 -5.10 32.11 -17.91
CA PRO A 333 -4.37 31.08 -17.21
C PRO A 333 -4.66 31.15 -15.70
N LEU A 334 -5.48 30.23 -15.19
CA LEU A 334 -5.86 30.18 -13.77
C LEU A 334 -4.89 29.33 -12.93
N VAL A 335 -4.27 28.35 -13.56
CA VAL A 335 -3.26 27.49 -12.95
C VAL A 335 -1.98 27.70 -13.74
N VAL A 336 -0.94 28.15 -13.06
CA VAL A 336 0.34 28.50 -13.67
C VAL A 336 1.48 27.75 -12.99
N PHE A 337 2.59 27.56 -13.71
CA PHE A 337 3.79 27.00 -13.09
C PHE A 337 4.32 27.94 -12.01
N MET A 338 4.74 27.36 -10.89
CA MET A 338 5.45 28.13 -9.87
C MET A 338 6.78 28.66 -10.43
N PRO A 339 7.21 29.86 -10.03
CA PRO A 339 8.47 30.45 -10.50
C PRO A 339 9.70 29.54 -10.27
N GLU A 340 9.66 28.73 -9.21
CA GLU A 340 10.71 27.79 -8.83
C GLU A 340 10.61 26.45 -9.58
N GLY A 341 9.50 26.20 -10.25
CA GLY A 341 9.24 24.98 -10.98
C GLY A 341 9.75 25.00 -12.42
N SER A 342 9.95 23.84 -13.00
CA SER A 342 10.25 23.70 -14.42
C SER A 342 9.35 22.63 -15.06
N ARG A 343 9.16 22.72 -16.40
CA ARG A 343 8.40 21.71 -17.16
C ARG A 343 9.04 20.32 -17.14
N THR A 344 10.33 20.25 -16.76
CA THR A 344 11.11 18.99 -16.69
C THR A 344 11.25 18.44 -15.28
N GLN A 345 10.93 19.23 -14.25
CA GLN A 345 10.89 18.83 -12.84
C GLN A 345 9.50 19.15 -12.30
N MET A 346 8.58 18.24 -12.52
CA MET A 346 7.22 18.33 -12.01
C MET A 346 7.16 17.76 -10.59
N GLY A 347 6.51 18.48 -9.71
CA GLY A 347 6.38 18.17 -8.31
C GLY A 347 7.28 19.05 -7.45
N GLY A 348 6.65 19.88 -6.62
CA GLY A 348 7.31 20.59 -5.53
C GLY A 348 7.27 19.71 -4.27
N THR A 349 8.36 19.66 -3.55
CA THR A 349 8.42 19.12 -2.19
C THR A 349 8.22 20.26 -1.20
#